data_f33685a55d55e15419492a5b45432949
#
_entry.id   f33685a55d55e15419492a5b45432949
#
_cell.length_a   1.000
_cell.length_b   1.000
_cell.length_c   1.000
_cell.angle_alpha   90.00
_cell.angle_beta   90.00
_cell.angle_gamma   90.00
#
_symmetry.space_group_name_H-M   'P 1'
#
loop_
_entity.id
_entity.type
_entity.pdbx_description
1 polymer ?
#
loop_
_entity_poly.entity_id
_entity_poly.type
_entity_poly.pdbx_seq_one_letter_code
_entity_poly.pdbx_strand_id
1 'polypeptide(L)'
;DVKNDVVVSTGVDGIPNEKPSEINIKNESNFSVHGDMKGGISAAGKLNLNMDNSSNLHVDKNIAVGIGRESNITVSASRESSIFSDGNFTVATGNNSNANLKLDASNLSVNGVSTIGSGDGSITKFDIKNGSVVTSSSDMTLAKGKGTQANINISSSELNTGSLSVGEGDNADVKMTGSGASVSSKKTFTVAKGNNASATLNYTGSKIDIGSGYIGEGESAKTQLELNNSALTASGKVFIGQGNTTQTNLTLNDKSSVNVSDEMSVAQGSSASVDVTITNAVLSADSLSLGGGEAAKVTMTGNRATISSGNTFTVAKGNNASATLDYSDSKINIGNGYIGGGEKAQTVLTLKDSALAATGDVIMGQGQETQTDLT
;
A
#
# COMPACT_ATOMS: atom_id res chain seq x y z
N ASP A 1 -5.85 -28.68 24.04
CA ASP A 1 -4.44 -28.40 24.31
C ASP A 1 -3.56 -29.47 23.64
N VAL A 2 -2.69 -29.06 22.69
CA VAL A 2 -1.80 -29.95 21.94
C VAL A 2 -0.35 -29.57 22.24
N LYS A 3 0.40 -30.47 22.89
CA LYS A 3 1.78 -30.18 23.35
C LYS A 3 2.84 -30.11 22.24
N ASN A 4 2.55 -30.66 21.08
CA ASN A 4 3.45 -30.72 19.91
C ASN A 4 2.83 -30.04 18.71
N ASP A 5 3.40 -30.25 17.52
CA ASP A 5 2.91 -29.72 16.27
C ASP A 5 1.52 -30.29 15.92
N VAL A 6 0.71 -29.46 15.28
CA VAL A 6 -0.52 -29.87 14.61
C VAL A 6 -0.28 -29.87 13.12
N VAL A 7 -0.43 -31.01 12.49
CA VAL A 7 -0.30 -31.14 11.04
C VAL A 7 -1.64 -31.60 10.46
N VAL A 8 -2.23 -30.76 9.65
CA VAL A 8 -3.44 -31.08 8.88
C VAL A 8 -3.01 -31.32 7.43
N SER A 9 -2.75 -32.59 7.13
CA SER A 9 -2.37 -32.98 5.77
C SER A 9 -3.58 -33.01 4.87
N THR A 10 -3.47 -32.38 3.72
CA THR A 10 -4.56 -32.30 2.75
C THR A 10 -4.02 -32.79 1.41
N GLY A 11 -4.12 -34.08 1.18
CA GLY A 11 -3.82 -34.70 -0.10
C GLY A 11 -2.51 -35.48 -0.19
N VAL A 12 -2.48 -36.36 -1.16
CA VAL A 12 -1.30 -37.10 -1.63
C VAL A 12 -0.76 -36.32 -2.84
N ASP A 13 0.55 -36.20 -2.95
CA ASP A 13 1.19 -35.53 -4.09
C ASP A 13 0.63 -36.05 -5.42
N GLY A 14 0.13 -35.12 -6.25
CA GLY A 14 -0.42 -35.42 -7.57
C GLY A 14 -1.90 -35.79 -7.62
N ILE A 15 -2.60 -35.93 -6.48
CA ILE A 15 -4.04 -36.19 -6.44
C ILE A 15 -4.75 -34.99 -5.81
N PRO A 16 -5.51 -34.17 -6.57
CA PRO A 16 -6.26 -33.05 -6.00
C PRO A 16 -7.31 -33.55 -5.00
N ASN A 17 -7.31 -32.98 -3.80
CA ASN A 17 -8.41 -33.23 -2.87
C ASN A 17 -9.70 -32.58 -3.39
N GLU A 18 -10.74 -33.37 -3.57
CA GLU A 18 -12.06 -32.84 -3.97
C GLU A 18 -12.67 -31.95 -2.89
N LYS A 19 -12.48 -32.30 -1.62
CA LYS A 19 -13.01 -31.55 -0.48
C LYS A 19 -11.88 -30.93 0.35
N PRO A 20 -12.07 -29.71 0.89
CA PRO A 20 -11.11 -29.12 1.82
C PRO A 20 -11.10 -29.89 3.16
N SER A 21 -9.95 -29.95 3.80
CA SER A 21 -9.86 -30.27 5.22
C SER A 21 -10.41 -29.09 6.02
N GLU A 22 -11.10 -29.36 7.10
CA GLU A 22 -11.74 -28.33 7.92
C GLU A 22 -11.25 -28.37 9.35
N ILE A 23 -10.89 -27.20 9.88
CA ILE A 23 -10.68 -26.97 11.31
C ILE A 23 -11.75 -25.98 11.74
N ASN A 24 -12.67 -26.44 12.58
CA ASN A 24 -13.76 -25.60 13.08
C ASN A 24 -13.60 -25.42 14.60
N ILE A 25 -13.36 -24.17 15.04
CA ILE A 25 -13.25 -23.79 16.45
C ILE A 25 -14.41 -22.83 16.72
N LYS A 26 -15.35 -23.26 17.56
CA LYS A 26 -16.63 -22.56 17.74
C LYS A 26 -17.07 -22.55 19.20
N ASN A 27 -18.01 -21.65 19.52
CA ASN A 27 -18.70 -21.64 20.82
C ASN A 27 -17.73 -21.42 22.01
N GLU A 28 -16.98 -20.32 21.99
CA GLU A 28 -16.07 -19.94 23.06
C GLU A 28 -14.93 -20.95 23.31
N SER A 29 -14.64 -21.77 22.30
CA SER A 29 -13.62 -22.81 22.41
C SER A 29 -12.22 -22.24 22.29
N ASN A 30 -11.29 -22.76 23.08
CA ASN A 30 -9.88 -22.45 23.03
C ASN A 30 -9.10 -23.63 22.47
N PHE A 31 -8.31 -23.38 21.43
CA PHE A 31 -7.43 -24.36 20.83
C PHE A 31 -5.98 -23.87 20.93
N SER A 32 -5.19 -24.51 21.78
CA SER A 32 -3.79 -24.17 22.02
C SER A 32 -2.87 -25.22 21.42
N VAL A 33 -1.86 -24.77 20.69
CA VAL A 33 -0.82 -25.58 20.06
C VAL A 33 0.55 -25.10 20.52
N HIS A 34 1.28 -25.91 21.29
CA HIS A 34 2.61 -25.55 21.81
C HIS A 34 3.74 -25.75 20.80
N GLY A 35 3.47 -26.33 19.64
CA GLY A 35 4.36 -26.46 18.50
C GLY A 35 3.97 -25.56 17.34
N ASP A 36 4.28 -26.01 16.12
CA ASP A 36 3.84 -25.40 14.86
C ASP A 36 2.44 -25.93 14.47
N MET A 37 1.66 -25.08 13.83
CA MET A 37 0.46 -25.48 13.13
C MET A 37 0.71 -25.44 11.62
N LYS A 38 0.60 -26.61 10.95
CA LYS A 38 0.84 -26.75 9.50
C LYS A 38 -0.37 -27.37 8.82
N GLY A 39 -0.73 -26.85 7.64
CA GLY A 39 -1.85 -27.38 6.86
C GLY A 39 -1.72 -27.10 5.36
N GLY A 40 -2.35 -27.93 4.53
CA GLY A 40 -2.30 -27.75 3.07
C GLY A 40 -0.88 -27.83 2.51
N ILE A 41 -0.05 -28.74 2.99
CA ILE A 41 1.38 -28.83 2.66
C ILE A 41 1.60 -29.40 1.26
N SER A 42 0.71 -30.29 0.80
CA SER A 42 0.79 -30.95 -0.51
C SER A 42 0.35 -30.01 -1.63
N ALA A 43 0.74 -30.36 -2.86
CA ALA A 43 0.23 -29.70 -4.06
C ALA A 43 -1.32 -29.79 -4.11
N ALA A 44 -1.98 -28.70 -4.55
CA ALA A 44 -3.44 -28.56 -4.60
C ALA A 44 -4.17 -28.76 -3.24
N GLY A 45 -3.44 -28.58 -2.13
CA GLY A 45 -4.01 -28.72 -0.79
C GLY A 45 -5.13 -27.70 -0.52
N LYS A 46 -6.24 -28.16 0.06
CA LYS A 46 -7.37 -27.29 0.43
C LYS A 46 -7.57 -27.32 1.94
N LEU A 47 -7.63 -26.16 2.58
CA LEU A 47 -7.84 -26.04 4.02
C LEU A 47 -8.79 -24.88 4.32
N ASN A 48 -9.79 -25.15 5.13
CA ASN A 48 -10.64 -24.14 5.76
C ASN A 48 -10.38 -24.14 7.27
N LEU A 49 -9.88 -23.02 7.80
CA LEU A 49 -9.81 -22.74 9.22
C LEU A 49 -10.93 -21.76 9.56
N ASN A 50 -11.93 -22.23 10.29
CA ASN A 50 -13.11 -21.44 10.63
C ASN A 50 -13.18 -21.23 12.14
N MET A 51 -13.28 -20.00 12.57
CA MET A 51 -13.44 -19.60 13.95
C MET A 51 -14.67 -18.74 14.12
N ASP A 52 -15.45 -19.00 15.13
CA ASP A 52 -16.70 -18.28 15.35
C ASP A 52 -17.05 -18.22 16.84
N ASN A 53 -17.79 -17.18 17.23
CA ASN A 53 -18.37 -17.02 18.55
C ASN A 53 -17.34 -17.04 19.70
N SER A 54 -16.51 -16.00 19.77
CA SER A 54 -15.49 -15.76 20.81
C SER A 54 -14.48 -16.89 20.99
N SER A 55 -14.20 -17.62 19.91
CA SER A 55 -13.26 -18.74 19.93
C SER A 55 -11.83 -18.27 19.70
N ASN A 56 -10.87 -18.98 20.29
CA ASN A 56 -9.46 -18.60 20.25
C ASN A 56 -8.59 -19.73 19.69
N LEU A 57 -7.70 -19.38 18.79
CA LEU A 57 -6.57 -20.21 18.36
C LEU A 57 -5.29 -19.56 18.81
N HIS A 58 -4.50 -20.25 19.64
CA HIS A 58 -3.19 -19.82 20.05
C HIS A 58 -2.14 -20.85 19.62
N VAL A 59 -1.12 -20.38 18.92
CA VAL A 59 0.01 -21.20 18.46
C VAL A 59 1.29 -20.57 18.96
N ASP A 60 2.02 -21.28 19.85
CA ASP A 60 3.26 -20.78 20.48
C ASP A 60 4.42 -20.60 19.47
N LYS A 61 4.34 -21.22 18.29
CA LYS A 61 5.34 -21.08 17.24
C LYS A 61 4.70 -20.53 15.96
N ASN A 62 4.80 -21.26 14.88
CA ASN A 62 4.39 -20.76 13.58
C ASN A 62 3.04 -21.34 13.13
N ILE A 63 2.27 -20.52 12.44
CA ILE A 63 1.14 -20.97 11.63
C ILE A 63 1.58 -20.94 10.17
N ALA A 64 1.58 -22.11 9.52
CA ALA A 64 1.98 -22.24 8.11
C ALA A 64 0.98 -23.08 7.33
N VAL A 65 0.15 -22.44 6.53
CA VAL A 65 -0.94 -23.09 5.78
C VAL A 65 -0.85 -22.78 4.29
N GLY A 66 -1.03 -23.81 3.45
CA GLY A 66 -0.98 -23.66 1.98
C GLY A 66 0.43 -23.46 1.42
N ILE A 67 1.38 -24.25 1.87
CA ILE A 67 2.77 -24.20 1.41
C ILE A 67 2.91 -24.86 0.04
N GLY A 68 2.07 -25.85 -0.27
CA GLY A 68 2.09 -26.55 -1.55
C GLY A 68 1.63 -25.67 -2.71
N ARG A 69 2.07 -26.04 -3.93
CA ARG A 69 1.58 -25.37 -5.17
C ARG A 69 0.07 -25.53 -5.32
N GLU A 70 -0.56 -24.52 -5.93
CA GLU A 70 -2.00 -24.57 -6.27
C GLU A 70 -2.91 -24.78 -5.03
N SER A 71 -2.40 -24.49 -3.84
CA SER A 71 -3.18 -24.65 -2.62
C SER A 71 -4.30 -23.59 -2.54
N ASN A 72 -5.41 -23.98 -1.92
CA ASN A 72 -6.55 -23.09 -1.72
C ASN A 72 -6.89 -23.04 -0.24
N ILE A 73 -6.59 -21.92 0.38
CA ILE A 73 -6.68 -21.73 1.83
C ILE A 73 -7.71 -20.68 2.16
N THR A 74 -8.64 -21.02 3.05
CA THR A 74 -9.56 -20.07 3.67
C THR A 74 -9.27 -20.00 5.16
N VAL A 75 -9.07 -18.80 5.67
CA VAL A 75 -9.00 -18.51 7.10
C VAL A 75 -10.11 -17.52 7.43
N SER A 76 -11.04 -17.92 8.26
CA SER A 76 -12.19 -17.09 8.65
C SER A 76 -12.26 -16.99 10.17
N ALA A 77 -12.32 -15.79 10.71
CA ALA A 77 -12.63 -15.53 12.10
C ALA A 77 -13.78 -14.53 12.20
N SER A 78 -14.76 -14.82 13.01
CA SER A 78 -15.96 -14.00 13.19
C SER A 78 -16.40 -13.93 14.64
N ARG A 79 -17.21 -12.90 14.96
CA ARG A 79 -17.85 -12.75 16.27
C ARG A 79 -16.87 -12.84 17.45
N GLU A 80 -15.95 -11.87 17.52
CA GLU A 80 -14.96 -11.71 18.60
C GLU A 80 -13.93 -12.86 18.72
N SER A 81 -13.77 -13.65 17.65
CA SER A 81 -12.78 -14.72 17.64
C SER A 81 -11.37 -14.18 17.43
N SER A 82 -10.37 -14.89 17.94
CA SER A 82 -8.98 -14.44 17.88
C SER A 82 -8.03 -15.53 17.38
N ILE A 83 -7.16 -15.14 16.45
CA ILE A 83 -6.04 -15.97 16.00
C ILE A 83 -4.76 -15.33 16.52
N PHE A 84 -3.96 -16.08 17.23
CA PHE A 84 -2.69 -15.62 17.79
C PHE A 84 -1.56 -16.58 17.39
N SER A 85 -0.45 -16.01 16.90
CA SER A 85 0.79 -16.74 16.60
C SER A 85 1.97 -16.04 17.26
N ASP A 86 2.70 -16.72 18.13
CA ASP A 86 3.94 -16.19 18.72
C ASP A 86 5.09 -16.14 17.74
N GLY A 87 5.08 -17.03 16.74
CA GLY A 87 6.02 -17.02 15.62
C GLY A 87 5.45 -16.34 14.38
N ASN A 88 5.75 -16.91 13.22
CA ASN A 88 5.36 -16.41 11.93
C ASN A 88 3.96 -16.89 11.52
N PHE A 89 3.29 -16.08 10.71
CA PHE A 89 2.01 -16.43 10.09
C PHE A 89 2.18 -16.47 8.57
N THR A 90 2.09 -17.67 8.00
CA THR A 90 2.37 -17.93 6.59
C THR A 90 1.18 -18.57 5.91
N VAL A 91 0.65 -17.95 4.85
CA VAL A 91 -0.54 -18.43 4.14
C VAL A 91 -0.31 -18.41 2.63
N ALA A 92 -0.61 -19.53 1.95
CA ALA A 92 -0.57 -19.68 0.49
C ALA A 92 0.74 -19.21 -0.13
N THR A 93 1.85 -19.82 0.27
CA THR A 93 3.19 -19.47 -0.24
C THR A 93 3.63 -20.30 -1.45
N GLY A 94 2.90 -21.34 -1.80
CA GLY A 94 3.14 -22.07 -3.03
C GLY A 94 2.72 -21.31 -4.29
N ASN A 95 3.32 -21.64 -5.44
CA ASN A 95 2.97 -21.00 -6.70
C ASN A 95 1.51 -21.29 -7.09
N ASN A 96 0.83 -20.35 -7.73
CA ASN A 96 -0.57 -20.42 -8.14
C ASN A 96 -1.54 -20.73 -6.98
N SER A 97 -1.20 -20.36 -5.77
CA SER A 97 -2.02 -20.62 -4.59
C SER A 97 -3.01 -19.49 -4.34
N ASN A 98 -4.13 -19.84 -3.71
CA ASN A 98 -5.17 -18.88 -3.32
C ASN A 98 -5.22 -18.76 -1.79
N ALA A 99 -5.15 -17.55 -1.31
CA ALA A 99 -5.37 -17.18 0.08
C ALA A 99 -6.65 -16.34 0.21
N ASN A 100 -7.59 -16.79 1.02
CA ASN A 100 -8.81 -16.04 1.33
C ASN A 100 -8.92 -15.88 2.84
N LEU A 101 -8.56 -14.69 3.34
CA LEU A 101 -8.61 -14.34 4.76
C LEU A 101 -9.81 -13.44 5.01
N LYS A 102 -10.60 -13.76 6.02
CA LYS A 102 -11.77 -12.98 6.42
C LYS A 102 -11.79 -12.80 7.93
N LEU A 103 -11.75 -11.57 8.35
CA LEU A 103 -11.92 -11.18 9.75
C LEU A 103 -13.16 -10.29 9.86
N ASP A 104 -14.11 -10.71 10.68
CA ASP A 104 -15.35 -10.00 10.92
C ASP A 104 -15.58 -9.86 12.43
N ALA A 105 -15.45 -8.65 12.95
CA ALA A 105 -15.42 -8.38 14.40
C ALA A 105 -14.44 -9.31 15.14
N SER A 106 -13.21 -9.48 14.62
CA SER A 106 -12.28 -10.51 15.10
C SER A 106 -10.83 -10.07 14.96
N ASN A 107 -9.92 -10.77 15.63
CA ASN A 107 -8.52 -10.35 15.73
C ASN A 107 -7.56 -11.37 15.13
N LEU A 108 -6.53 -10.87 14.45
CA LEU A 108 -5.34 -11.62 14.07
C LEU A 108 -4.11 -10.93 14.68
N SER A 109 -3.39 -11.60 15.56
CA SER A 109 -2.17 -11.09 16.17
C SER A 109 -1.00 -12.02 15.90
N VAL A 110 0.08 -11.45 15.34
CA VAL A 110 1.31 -12.17 14.96
C VAL A 110 2.51 -11.46 15.55
N ASN A 111 3.28 -12.13 16.39
CA ASN A 111 4.51 -11.58 16.95
C ASN A 111 5.69 -11.61 15.95
N GLY A 112 5.71 -12.59 15.07
CA GLY A 112 6.70 -12.71 13.99
C GLY A 112 6.33 -12.01 12.70
N VAL A 113 6.84 -12.53 11.58
CA VAL A 113 6.58 -12.05 10.23
C VAL A 113 5.28 -12.66 9.69
N SER A 114 4.47 -11.83 9.03
CA SER A 114 3.29 -12.29 8.31
C SER A 114 3.54 -12.33 6.80
N THR A 115 3.34 -13.49 6.17
CA THR A 115 3.53 -13.67 4.72
C THR A 115 2.30 -14.32 4.10
N ILE A 116 1.63 -13.61 3.21
CA ILE A 116 0.37 -14.07 2.61
C ILE A 116 0.46 -13.96 1.08
N GLY A 117 0.28 -15.09 0.38
CA GLY A 117 0.29 -15.12 -1.08
C GLY A 117 1.64 -14.82 -1.70
N SER A 118 2.72 -15.44 -1.22
CA SER A 118 4.08 -15.12 -1.71
C SER A 118 4.55 -15.92 -2.91
N GLY A 119 3.84 -16.97 -3.32
CA GLY A 119 4.19 -17.74 -4.51
C GLY A 119 3.84 -17.02 -5.81
N ASP A 120 4.55 -17.33 -6.89
CA ASP A 120 4.27 -16.77 -8.22
C ASP A 120 2.84 -17.12 -8.66
N GLY A 121 2.14 -16.17 -9.27
CA GLY A 121 0.76 -16.34 -9.74
C GLY A 121 -0.27 -16.51 -8.62
N SER A 122 0.09 -16.27 -7.36
CA SER A 122 -0.83 -16.42 -6.23
C SER A 122 -1.88 -15.32 -6.20
N ILE A 123 -3.06 -15.68 -5.70
CA ILE A 123 -4.18 -14.73 -5.49
C ILE A 123 -4.43 -14.60 -3.99
N THR A 124 -4.37 -13.37 -3.50
CA THR A 124 -4.64 -13.04 -2.10
C THR A 124 -5.89 -12.18 -2.00
N LYS A 125 -6.84 -12.61 -1.19
CA LYS A 125 -7.98 -11.82 -0.77
C LYS A 125 -7.97 -11.68 0.74
N PHE A 126 -8.01 -10.44 1.24
CA PHE A 126 -7.99 -10.16 2.67
C PHE A 126 -9.08 -9.14 3.03
N ASP A 127 -10.16 -9.61 3.62
CA ASP A 127 -11.29 -8.80 4.10
C ASP A 127 -11.19 -8.61 5.63
N ILE A 128 -11.05 -7.36 6.09
CA ILE A 128 -10.94 -6.96 7.50
C ILE A 128 -12.07 -5.97 7.79
N LYS A 129 -13.04 -6.34 8.63
CA LYS A 129 -14.24 -5.52 8.82
C LYS A 129 -14.86 -5.59 10.21
N ASN A 130 -15.75 -4.62 10.48
CA ASN A 130 -16.58 -4.57 11.67
C ASN A 130 -15.78 -4.52 12.98
N GLY A 131 -14.78 -3.62 13.06
CA GLY A 131 -13.94 -3.48 14.25
C GLY A 131 -12.86 -4.54 14.39
N SER A 132 -12.55 -5.30 13.32
CA SER A 132 -11.47 -6.26 13.35
C SER A 132 -10.11 -5.57 13.45
N VAL A 133 -9.18 -6.22 14.16
CA VAL A 133 -7.82 -5.73 14.33
C VAL A 133 -6.83 -6.78 13.82
N VAL A 134 -6.00 -6.37 12.88
CA VAL A 134 -4.84 -7.17 12.43
C VAL A 134 -3.57 -6.51 12.94
N THR A 135 -2.77 -7.25 13.68
CA THR A 135 -1.47 -6.79 14.17
C THR A 135 -0.38 -7.77 13.75
N SER A 136 0.64 -7.26 13.08
CA SER A 136 1.91 -7.96 12.88
C SER A 136 3.00 -7.13 13.54
N SER A 137 3.57 -7.63 14.64
CA SER A 137 4.60 -6.87 15.37
C SER A 137 5.87 -6.64 14.57
N SER A 138 6.09 -7.48 13.58
CA SER A 138 7.18 -7.40 12.62
C SER A 138 6.65 -6.99 11.23
N ASP A 139 7.26 -7.45 10.17
CA ASP A 139 6.90 -7.11 8.80
C ASP A 139 5.71 -7.95 8.32
N MET A 140 4.84 -7.34 7.52
CA MET A 140 3.77 -8.03 6.79
C MET A 140 4.00 -7.89 5.29
N THR A 141 4.02 -9.01 4.60
CA THR A 141 4.15 -9.07 3.13
C THR A 141 2.94 -9.75 2.52
N LEU A 142 2.31 -9.07 1.57
CA LEU A 142 1.15 -9.55 0.82
C LEU A 142 1.49 -9.60 -0.67
N ALA A 143 1.22 -10.72 -1.34
CA ALA A 143 1.41 -10.89 -2.78
C ALA A 143 2.85 -10.55 -3.24
N LYS A 144 3.85 -11.29 -2.75
CA LYS A 144 5.27 -11.04 -3.03
C LYS A 144 5.75 -11.61 -4.38
N GLY A 145 5.17 -12.71 -4.83
CA GLY A 145 5.63 -13.41 -6.03
C GLY A 145 5.33 -12.65 -7.34
N LYS A 146 5.89 -13.14 -8.43
CA LYS A 146 5.66 -12.60 -9.77
C LYS A 146 4.24 -12.89 -10.24
N GLY A 147 3.57 -11.89 -10.85
CA GLY A 147 2.22 -12.04 -11.39
C GLY A 147 1.16 -12.30 -10.32
N THR A 148 1.42 -11.91 -9.09
CA THR A 148 0.47 -12.06 -7.98
C THR A 148 -0.67 -11.06 -8.05
N GLN A 149 -1.81 -11.42 -7.48
CA GLN A 149 -2.95 -10.52 -7.31
C GLN A 149 -3.25 -10.37 -5.82
N ALA A 150 -3.43 -9.14 -5.36
CA ALA A 150 -3.85 -8.84 -4.00
C ALA A 150 -5.10 -7.95 -3.99
N ASN A 151 -6.14 -8.40 -3.32
CA ASN A 151 -7.35 -7.62 -3.07
C ASN A 151 -7.55 -7.51 -1.55
N ILE A 152 -7.30 -6.33 -1.00
CA ILE A 152 -7.31 -6.05 0.43
C ILE A 152 -8.41 -5.04 0.71
N ASN A 153 -9.36 -5.39 1.57
CA ASN A 153 -10.46 -4.53 1.95
C ASN A 153 -10.49 -4.35 3.48
N ILE A 154 -10.41 -3.09 3.92
CA ILE A 154 -10.41 -2.73 5.34
C ILE A 154 -11.60 -1.81 5.58
N SER A 155 -12.59 -2.27 6.33
CA SER A 155 -13.80 -1.50 6.60
C SER A 155 -14.04 -1.37 8.09
N SER A 156 -14.04 -0.13 8.62
CA SER A 156 -14.21 0.19 10.04
C SER A 156 -13.31 -0.68 10.93
N SER A 157 -12.04 -0.84 10.54
CA SER A 157 -11.12 -1.83 11.10
C SER A 157 -9.68 -1.33 11.06
N GLU A 158 -8.77 -2.07 11.70
CA GLU A 158 -7.38 -1.68 11.85
C GLU A 158 -6.41 -2.70 11.25
N LEU A 159 -5.36 -2.21 10.59
CA LEU A 159 -4.21 -2.96 10.14
C LEU A 159 -2.93 -2.32 10.67
N ASN A 160 -2.25 -2.97 11.60
CA ASN A 160 -1.07 -2.46 12.30
C ASN A 160 0.13 -3.36 12.03
N THR A 161 1.21 -2.80 11.49
CA THR A 161 2.42 -3.57 11.10
C THR A 161 3.72 -2.84 11.45
N GLY A 162 4.81 -3.58 11.56
CA GLY A 162 6.15 -3.00 11.57
C GLY A 162 6.48 -2.36 10.22
N SER A 163 6.50 -3.18 9.17
CA SER A 163 6.49 -2.73 7.78
C SER A 163 5.37 -3.42 7.02
N LEU A 164 4.75 -2.74 6.06
CA LEU A 164 3.76 -3.33 5.17
C LEU A 164 4.27 -3.30 3.74
N SER A 165 4.36 -4.47 3.12
CA SER A 165 4.73 -4.59 1.71
C SER A 165 3.66 -5.34 0.93
N VAL A 166 3.19 -4.75 -0.17
CA VAL A 166 2.12 -5.33 -1.00
C VAL A 166 2.52 -5.29 -2.47
N GLY A 167 2.54 -6.46 -3.12
CA GLY A 167 2.85 -6.56 -4.55
C GLY A 167 4.30 -6.26 -4.87
N GLU A 168 5.24 -6.93 -4.23
CA GLU A 168 6.69 -6.75 -4.49
C GLU A 168 7.17 -7.38 -5.80
N GLY A 169 6.45 -8.35 -6.34
CA GLY A 169 6.88 -9.06 -7.54
C GLY A 169 6.57 -8.33 -8.85
N ASP A 170 7.30 -8.68 -9.90
CA ASP A 170 7.01 -8.17 -11.25
C ASP A 170 5.60 -8.56 -11.69
N ASN A 171 4.93 -7.65 -12.40
CA ASN A 171 3.55 -7.81 -12.87
C ASN A 171 2.53 -8.09 -11.73
N ALA A 172 2.83 -7.69 -10.50
CA ALA A 172 1.86 -7.78 -9.41
C ALA A 172 0.69 -6.80 -9.65
N ASP A 173 -0.54 -7.24 -9.33
CA ASP A 173 -1.75 -6.41 -9.38
C ASP A 173 -2.35 -6.28 -7.97
N VAL A 174 -2.33 -5.04 -7.45
CA VAL A 174 -2.73 -4.74 -6.09
C VAL A 174 -3.93 -3.81 -6.07
N LYS A 175 -4.96 -4.22 -5.35
CA LYS A 175 -6.09 -3.36 -5.00
C LYS A 175 -6.23 -3.32 -3.49
N MET A 176 -6.14 -2.13 -2.91
CA MET A 176 -6.32 -1.91 -1.48
C MET A 176 -7.38 -0.83 -1.26
N THR A 177 -8.42 -1.17 -0.52
CA THR A 177 -9.54 -0.27 -0.25
C THR A 177 -9.73 -0.10 1.26
N GLY A 178 -9.96 1.13 1.70
CA GLY A 178 -10.23 1.47 3.08
C GLY A 178 -11.50 2.31 3.21
N SER A 179 -12.42 1.92 4.09
CA SER A 179 -13.59 2.73 4.45
C SER A 179 -13.68 2.83 5.96
N GLY A 180 -13.45 4.03 6.53
CA GLY A 180 -13.32 4.19 7.98
C GLY A 180 -12.19 3.35 8.55
N ALA A 181 -11.15 3.08 7.76
CA ALA A 181 -10.03 2.21 8.10
C ALA A 181 -8.93 2.98 8.84
N SER A 182 -8.19 2.25 9.70
CA SER A 182 -6.91 2.70 10.24
C SER A 182 -5.80 1.77 9.76
N VAL A 183 -4.84 2.30 9.00
CA VAL A 183 -3.68 1.55 8.52
C VAL A 183 -2.42 2.16 9.13
N SER A 184 -1.66 1.37 9.85
CA SER A 184 -0.40 1.80 10.46
C SER A 184 0.76 0.91 10.02
N SER A 185 1.80 1.52 9.46
CA SER A 185 3.05 0.88 9.11
C SER A 185 4.21 1.68 9.70
N LYS A 186 4.73 1.24 10.85
CA LYS A 186 5.66 2.05 11.67
C LYS A 186 6.98 2.38 10.97
N LYS A 187 7.46 1.51 10.07
CA LYS A 187 8.73 1.67 9.38
C LYS A 187 8.50 2.04 7.91
N THR A 188 8.13 1.05 7.09
CA THR A 188 7.96 1.24 5.65
C THR A 188 6.61 0.74 5.16
N PHE A 189 6.02 1.50 4.26
CA PHE A 189 4.84 1.14 3.50
C PHE A 189 5.22 1.06 2.02
N THR A 190 5.29 -0.15 1.48
CA THR A 190 5.72 -0.40 0.10
C THR A 190 4.58 -1.01 -0.70
N VAL A 191 4.27 -0.43 -1.87
CA VAL A 191 3.22 -0.93 -2.74
C VAL A 191 3.68 -0.94 -4.20
N ALA A 192 3.45 -2.04 -4.91
CA ALA A 192 3.79 -2.22 -6.33
C ALA A 192 5.26 -1.90 -6.62
N LYS A 193 6.17 -2.63 -5.97
CA LYS A 193 7.62 -2.44 -6.14
C LYS A 193 8.18 -3.09 -7.40
N GLY A 194 7.55 -4.15 -7.89
CA GLY A 194 8.02 -4.89 -9.05
C GLY A 194 7.83 -4.14 -10.38
N ASN A 195 8.54 -4.56 -11.41
CA ASN A 195 8.39 -4.01 -12.76
C ASN A 195 7.00 -4.35 -13.32
N ASN A 196 6.41 -3.43 -14.06
CA ASN A 196 5.04 -3.52 -14.61
C ASN A 196 3.97 -3.81 -13.54
N ALA A 197 4.26 -3.59 -12.27
CA ALA A 197 3.27 -3.78 -11.22
C ALA A 197 2.20 -2.69 -11.29
N SER A 198 0.97 -3.03 -10.88
CA SER A 198 -0.12 -2.07 -10.74
C SER A 198 -0.59 -1.98 -9.30
N ALA A 199 -0.95 -0.77 -8.87
CA ALA A 199 -1.54 -0.54 -7.57
C ALA A 199 -2.71 0.43 -7.64
N THR A 200 -3.82 0.04 -7.05
CA THR A 200 -4.98 0.92 -6.83
C THR A 200 -5.27 0.99 -5.33
N LEU A 201 -5.11 2.17 -4.76
CA LEU A 201 -5.27 2.47 -3.35
C LEU A 201 -6.40 3.50 -3.18
N ASN A 202 -7.55 3.09 -2.66
CA ASN A 202 -8.70 3.96 -2.48
C ASN A 202 -9.13 3.97 -1.02
N TYR A 203 -9.09 5.15 -0.39
CA TYR A 203 -9.44 5.31 1.01
C TYR A 203 -10.52 6.38 1.19
N THR A 204 -11.55 6.04 1.96
CA THR A 204 -12.64 6.96 2.32
C THR A 204 -12.82 7.01 3.83
N GLY A 205 -12.81 8.21 4.42
CA GLY A 205 -12.94 8.41 5.86
C GLY A 205 -11.87 7.68 6.68
N SER A 206 -10.69 7.49 6.13
CA SER A 206 -9.66 6.59 6.65
C SER A 206 -8.42 7.34 7.13
N LYS A 207 -7.63 6.68 7.99
CA LYS A 207 -6.37 7.18 8.50
C LYS A 207 -5.23 6.22 8.12
N ILE A 208 -4.17 6.77 7.54
CA ILE A 208 -3.00 6.01 7.11
C ILE A 208 -1.76 6.67 7.73
N ASP A 209 -1.14 5.99 8.70
CA ASP A 209 0.07 6.46 9.38
C ASP A 209 1.25 5.58 9.00
N ILE A 210 2.27 6.14 8.38
CA ILE A 210 3.44 5.39 7.91
C ILE A 210 4.77 6.02 8.36
N GLY A 211 5.79 5.20 8.46
CA GLY A 211 7.15 5.69 8.59
C GLY A 211 7.60 6.34 7.29
N SER A 212 7.99 5.54 6.31
CA SER A 212 8.29 5.99 4.95
C SER A 212 7.42 5.27 3.93
N GLY A 213 7.10 5.92 2.82
CA GLY A 213 6.24 5.38 1.74
C GLY A 213 7.01 5.16 0.45
N TYR A 214 6.81 4.01 -0.18
CA TYR A 214 7.38 3.65 -1.48
C TYR A 214 6.27 3.06 -2.36
N ILE A 215 5.78 3.83 -3.32
CA ILE A 215 4.60 3.48 -4.11
C ILE A 215 4.94 3.52 -5.59
N GLY A 216 4.85 2.39 -6.29
CA GLY A 216 5.15 2.30 -7.72
C GLY A 216 6.64 2.50 -8.03
N GLU A 217 7.54 1.78 -7.37
CA GLU A 217 8.99 1.92 -7.58
C GLU A 217 9.50 1.20 -8.84
N GLY A 218 8.80 0.18 -9.31
CA GLY A 218 9.25 -0.61 -10.45
C GLY A 218 9.18 0.13 -11.78
N GLU A 219 9.97 -0.33 -12.75
CA GLU A 219 9.89 0.18 -14.13
C GLU A 219 8.49 -0.07 -14.70
N SER A 220 7.92 0.91 -15.40
CA SER A 220 6.57 0.87 -15.99
C SER A 220 5.44 0.58 -15.00
N ALA A 221 5.65 0.79 -13.71
CA ALA A 221 4.61 0.60 -12.70
C ALA A 221 3.46 1.62 -12.91
N LYS A 222 2.24 1.16 -12.59
CA LYS A 222 1.03 2.00 -12.64
C LYS A 222 0.46 2.15 -11.25
N THR A 223 0.25 3.39 -10.80
CA THR A 223 -0.22 3.65 -9.45
C THR A 223 -1.37 4.62 -9.44
N GLN A 224 -2.40 4.29 -8.70
CA GLN A 224 -3.49 5.20 -8.36
C GLN A 224 -3.63 5.26 -6.84
N LEU A 225 -3.52 6.44 -6.27
CA LEU A 225 -3.82 6.71 -4.86
C LEU A 225 -4.94 7.74 -4.78
N GLU A 226 -6.06 7.37 -4.22
CA GLU A 226 -7.22 8.23 -4.02
C GLU A 226 -7.58 8.31 -2.54
N LEU A 227 -7.65 9.52 -2.03
CA LEU A 227 -8.05 9.83 -0.66
C LEU A 227 -9.31 10.70 -0.69
N ASN A 228 -10.39 10.21 -0.10
CA ASN A 228 -11.65 10.94 0.07
C ASN A 228 -11.93 11.11 1.56
N ASN A 229 -11.94 12.33 2.08
CA ASN A 229 -12.09 12.62 3.52
C ASN A 229 -11.14 11.76 4.37
N SER A 230 -9.91 11.56 3.90
CA SER A 230 -8.93 10.65 4.49
C SER A 230 -7.61 11.36 4.76
N ALA A 231 -6.84 10.85 5.73
CA ALA A 231 -5.54 11.41 6.06
C ALA A 231 -4.42 10.37 5.85
N LEU A 232 -3.35 10.77 5.15
CA LEU A 232 -2.09 10.06 5.09
C LEU A 232 -1.03 10.90 5.81
N THR A 233 -0.40 10.32 6.82
CA THR A 233 0.71 10.95 7.55
C THR A 233 1.95 10.08 7.43
N ALA A 234 3.06 10.66 7.01
CA ALA A 234 4.36 10.01 6.96
C ALA A 234 5.36 10.74 7.86
N SER A 235 6.02 10.01 8.76
CA SER A 235 7.08 10.57 9.61
C SER A 235 8.43 10.67 8.91
N GLY A 236 8.62 9.93 7.82
CA GLY A 236 9.79 9.96 6.95
C GLY A 236 9.42 10.38 5.53
N LYS A 237 10.16 9.86 4.56
CA LYS A 237 10.02 10.21 3.13
C LYS A 237 8.90 9.44 2.45
N VAL A 238 8.30 10.06 1.44
CA VAL A 238 7.33 9.41 0.55
C VAL A 238 7.79 9.54 -0.90
N PHE A 239 7.96 8.40 -1.55
CA PHE A 239 8.33 8.29 -2.95
C PHE A 239 7.19 7.65 -3.74
N ILE A 240 6.76 8.31 -4.82
CA ILE A 240 5.70 7.83 -5.69
C ILE A 240 6.17 7.85 -7.14
N GLY A 241 6.13 6.70 -7.83
CA GLY A 241 6.53 6.61 -9.24
C GLY A 241 8.03 6.84 -9.46
N GLN A 242 8.88 6.09 -8.75
CA GLN A 242 10.34 6.23 -8.85
C GLN A 242 10.95 5.55 -10.09
N GLY A 243 10.30 4.52 -10.61
CA GLY A 243 10.79 3.78 -11.77
C GLY A 243 10.64 4.57 -13.08
N ASN A 244 11.38 4.16 -14.09
CA ASN A 244 11.26 4.73 -15.43
C ASN A 244 9.89 4.39 -16.03
N THR A 245 9.35 5.30 -16.85
CA THR A 245 8.07 5.13 -17.56
C THR A 245 6.87 4.84 -16.65
N THR A 246 6.94 5.17 -15.38
CA THR A 246 5.82 4.99 -14.44
C THR A 246 4.65 5.91 -14.78
N GLN A 247 3.44 5.46 -14.42
CA GLN A 247 2.23 6.26 -14.52
C GLN A 247 1.60 6.35 -13.12
N THR A 248 1.44 7.57 -12.61
CA THR A 248 0.93 7.78 -11.26
C THR A 248 -0.20 8.78 -11.24
N ASN A 249 -1.30 8.43 -10.61
CA ASN A 249 -2.41 9.32 -10.31
C ASN A 249 -2.55 9.48 -8.80
N LEU A 250 -2.47 10.70 -8.31
CA LEU A 250 -2.73 11.07 -6.92
C LEU A 250 -3.95 11.98 -6.86
N THR A 251 -5.00 11.53 -6.19
CA THR A 251 -6.25 12.30 -6.04
C THR A 251 -6.57 12.52 -4.57
N LEU A 252 -6.69 13.77 -4.18
CA LEU A 252 -7.06 14.20 -2.82
C LEU A 252 -8.37 14.99 -2.89
N ASN A 253 -9.41 14.48 -2.26
CA ASN A 253 -10.74 15.11 -2.27
C ASN A 253 -11.29 15.30 -0.85
N ASP A 254 -12.25 16.22 -0.71
CA ASP A 254 -13.14 16.32 0.43
C ASP A 254 -12.46 16.38 1.80
N LYS A 255 -11.62 17.38 2.04
CA LYS A 255 -10.85 17.58 3.27
C LYS A 255 -9.76 16.52 3.52
N SER A 256 -9.39 15.77 2.51
CA SER A 256 -8.26 14.85 2.61
C SER A 256 -6.96 15.59 2.87
N SER A 257 -6.03 14.92 3.52
CA SER A 257 -4.71 15.48 3.77
C SER A 257 -3.61 14.44 3.52
N VAL A 258 -2.52 14.90 2.91
CA VAL A 258 -1.24 14.19 2.88
C VAL A 258 -0.22 15.08 3.59
N ASN A 259 0.33 14.57 4.68
CA ASN A 259 1.34 15.26 5.47
C ASN A 259 2.61 14.41 5.58
N VAL A 260 3.70 14.89 4.98
CA VAL A 260 4.99 14.21 4.96
C VAL A 260 6.00 15.07 5.75
N SER A 261 6.55 14.52 6.82
CA SER A 261 7.46 15.29 7.70
C SER A 261 8.83 15.54 7.09
N ASP A 262 9.20 14.85 6.03
CA ASP A 262 10.46 14.96 5.29
C ASP A 262 10.15 15.23 3.79
N GLU A 263 10.80 14.58 2.89
CA GLU A 263 10.67 14.74 1.46
C GLU A 263 9.50 13.93 0.87
N MET A 264 8.70 14.57 0.02
CA MET A 264 7.80 13.90 -0.88
C MET A 264 8.29 14.08 -2.33
N SER A 265 8.59 12.97 -2.98
CA SER A 265 9.10 12.94 -4.35
C SER A 265 8.17 12.15 -5.27
N VAL A 266 7.74 12.77 -6.35
CA VAL A 266 6.81 12.16 -7.29
C VAL A 266 7.38 12.22 -8.70
N ALA A 267 7.36 11.11 -9.45
CA ALA A 267 7.89 10.96 -10.81
C ALA A 267 9.40 11.30 -10.91
N GLN A 268 10.23 10.58 -10.23
CA GLN A 268 11.68 10.76 -10.33
C GLN A 268 12.33 9.93 -11.45
N GLY A 269 11.65 8.93 -11.98
CA GLY A 269 12.15 8.14 -13.10
C GLY A 269 12.07 8.86 -14.44
N SER A 270 12.91 8.43 -15.39
CA SER A 270 12.87 8.97 -16.77
C SER A 270 11.54 8.65 -17.44
N SER A 271 10.98 9.62 -18.15
CA SER A 271 9.69 9.50 -18.85
C SER A 271 8.50 9.11 -17.92
N ALA A 272 8.63 9.32 -16.63
CA ALA A 272 7.53 9.12 -15.70
C ALA A 272 6.42 10.16 -15.95
N SER A 273 5.16 9.74 -15.80
CA SER A 273 3.99 10.61 -15.92
C SER A 273 3.22 10.65 -14.62
N VAL A 274 2.90 11.85 -14.13
CA VAL A 274 2.16 12.03 -12.89
C VAL A 274 1.04 13.04 -13.08
N ASP A 275 -0.14 12.63 -12.65
CA ASP A 275 -1.31 13.49 -12.51
C ASP A 275 -1.68 13.62 -11.03
N VAL A 276 -1.65 14.86 -10.51
CA VAL A 276 -2.03 15.19 -9.14
C VAL A 276 -3.28 16.06 -9.17
N THR A 277 -4.35 15.61 -8.54
CA THR A 277 -5.59 16.37 -8.40
C THR A 277 -5.88 16.62 -6.93
N ILE A 278 -6.06 17.89 -6.54
CA ILE A 278 -6.34 18.27 -5.15
C ILE A 278 -7.59 19.15 -5.14
N THR A 279 -8.68 18.62 -4.58
CA THR A 279 -9.94 19.34 -4.47
C THR A 279 -10.36 19.47 -3.02
N ASN A 280 -10.42 20.70 -2.50
CA ASN A 280 -10.77 20.98 -1.10
C ASN A 280 -9.96 20.14 -0.12
N ALA A 281 -8.64 20.05 -0.35
CA ALA A 281 -7.73 19.14 0.35
C ALA A 281 -6.35 19.79 0.57
N VAL A 282 -5.52 19.11 1.35
CA VAL A 282 -4.19 19.60 1.76
C VAL A 282 -3.09 18.63 1.32
N LEU A 283 -2.04 19.16 0.71
CA LEU A 283 -0.79 18.45 0.45
C LEU A 283 0.36 19.22 1.11
N SER A 284 1.03 18.61 2.07
CA SER A 284 2.13 19.21 2.81
C SER A 284 3.33 18.28 2.90
N ALA A 285 4.51 18.83 2.65
CA ALA A 285 5.78 18.15 2.86
C ALA A 285 6.85 19.16 3.33
N ASP A 286 7.94 18.71 3.98
CA ASP A 286 9.09 19.59 4.20
C ASP A 286 9.71 19.98 2.86
N SER A 287 9.94 19.02 2.00
CA SER A 287 10.35 19.26 0.62
C SER A 287 9.42 18.49 -0.36
N LEU A 288 8.97 19.16 -1.41
CA LEU A 288 8.10 18.59 -2.44
C LEU A 288 8.78 18.66 -3.81
N SER A 289 9.02 17.50 -4.42
CA SER A 289 9.65 17.38 -5.73
C SER A 289 8.74 16.65 -6.72
N LEU A 290 8.43 17.28 -7.83
CA LEU A 290 7.56 16.77 -8.88
C LEU A 290 8.32 16.72 -10.21
N GLY A 291 8.42 15.54 -10.85
CA GLY A 291 9.02 15.40 -12.16
C GLY A 291 10.54 15.65 -12.18
N GLY A 292 11.29 14.97 -11.31
CA GLY A 292 12.74 15.08 -11.28
C GLY A 292 13.48 14.33 -12.39
N GLY A 293 12.83 13.35 -13.04
CA GLY A 293 13.41 12.54 -14.09
C GLY A 293 13.48 13.24 -15.46
N GLU A 294 14.37 12.75 -16.33
CA GLU A 294 14.46 13.20 -17.73
C GLU A 294 13.13 12.91 -18.45
N ALA A 295 12.64 13.86 -19.23
CA ALA A 295 11.38 13.79 -19.97
C ALA A 295 10.16 13.44 -19.10
N ALA A 296 10.22 13.67 -17.80
CA ALA A 296 9.08 13.48 -16.91
C ALA A 296 7.95 14.46 -17.24
N LYS A 297 6.70 14.00 -17.10
CA LYS A 297 5.50 14.82 -17.29
C LYS A 297 4.74 14.94 -15.99
N VAL A 298 4.43 16.16 -15.58
CA VAL A 298 3.66 16.44 -14.38
C VAL A 298 2.45 17.30 -14.72
N THR A 299 1.28 16.85 -14.33
CA THR A 299 0.07 17.69 -14.30
C THR A 299 -0.37 17.80 -12.85
N MET A 300 -0.55 19.02 -12.36
CA MET A 300 -1.07 19.25 -11.01
C MET A 300 -2.20 20.24 -11.06
N THR A 301 -3.38 19.82 -10.66
CA THR A 301 -4.57 20.66 -10.59
C THR A 301 -5.01 20.84 -9.14
N GLY A 302 -5.30 22.08 -8.77
CA GLY A 302 -5.75 22.42 -7.43
C GLY A 302 -7.04 23.29 -7.49
N ASN A 303 -8.09 22.84 -6.84
CA ASN A 303 -9.29 23.65 -6.61
C ASN A 303 -9.58 23.73 -5.11
N ARG A 304 -9.53 24.93 -4.53
CA ARG A 304 -9.59 25.14 -3.08
C ARG A 304 -8.56 24.28 -2.34
N ALA A 305 -7.40 24.11 -2.96
CA ALA A 305 -6.30 23.32 -2.45
C ALA A 305 -5.41 24.15 -1.53
N THR A 306 -4.79 23.50 -0.57
CA THR A 306 -3.66 24.04 0.18
C THR A 306 -2.44 23.17 -0.07
N ILE A 307 -1.39 23.75 -0.65
CA ILE A 307 -0.14 23.06 -0.91
C ILE A 307 0.94 23.76 -0.10
N SER A 308 1.71 22.99 0.67
CA SER A 308 2.79 23.52 1.49
C SER A 308 4.06 22.73 1.29
N SER A 309 5.17 23.46 1.08
CA SER A 309 6.52 22.89 1.09
C SER A 309 7.41 23.78 1.95
N GLY A 310 7.76 23.30 3.14
CA GLY A 310 8.45 24.12 4.14
C GLY A 310 9.84 24.56 3.72
N ASN A 311 10.56 23.72 2.97
CA ASN A 311 11.93 23.94 2.55
C ASN A 311 12.02 24.18 1.04
N THR A 312 11.82 23.14 0.21
CA THR A 312 11.97 23.28 -1.24
C THR A 312 10.75 22.75 -2.00
N PHE A 313 10.30 23.52 -2.99
CA PHE A 313 9.31 23.13 -3.97
C PHE A 313 9.97 23.05 -5.35
N THR A 314 10.15 21.85 -5.86
CA THR A 314 10.82 21.61 -7.14
C THR A 314 9.87 20.99 -8.16
N VAL A 315 9.80 21.57 -9.34
CA VAL A 315 8.94 21.09 -10.42
C VAL A 315 9.72 21.05 -11.74
N ALA A 316 9.59 19.95 -12.49
CA ALA A 316 10.22 19.75 -13.80
C ALA A 316 11.73 20.05 -13.78
N LYS A 317 12.47 19.38 -12.89
CA LYS A 317 13.92 19.55 -12.76
C LYS A 317 14.71 18.77 -13.82
N GLY A 318 14.14 17.69 -14.36
CA GLY A 318 14.81 16.87 -15.36
C GLY A 318 14.90 17.55 -16.73
N ASN A 319 15.88 17.16 -17.53
CA ASN A 319 16.00 17.64 -18.92
C ASN A 319 14.78 17.19 -19.73
N ASN A 320 14.28 18.03 -20.61
CA ASN A 320 13.08 17.82 -21.41
C ASN A 320 11.81 17.55 -20.57
N ALA A 321 11.83 17.79 -19.27
CA ALA A 321 10.66 17.60 -18.41
C ALA A 321 9.60 18.66 -18.70
N SER A 322 8.33 18.30 -18.49
CA SER A 322 7.21 19.24 -18.63
C SER A 322 6.34 19.25 -17.39
N ALA A 323 5.87 20.42 -17.00
CA ALA A 323 4.93 20.58 -15.91
C ALA A 323 3.79 21.54 -16.27
N THR A 324 2.57 21.14 -15.96
CA THR A 324 1.40 21.99 -16.00
C THR A 324 0.81 22.08 -14.60
N LEU A 325 0.80 23.28 -14.04
CA LEU A 325 0.28 23.58 -12.70
C LEU A 325 -0.91 24.53 -12.86
N ASP A 326 -2.11 24.08 -12.54
CA ASP A 326 -3.35 24.86 -12.69
C ASP A 326 -4.09 24.92 -11.34
N TYR A 327 -4.17 26.13 -10.77
CA TYR A 327 -4.77 26.34 -9.47
C TYR A 327 -5.89 27.34 -9.50
N SER A 328 -7.04 27.00 -8.90
CA SER A 328 -8.16 27.90 -8.68
C SER A 328 -8.53 27.93 -7.19
N ASP A 329 -8.84 29.14 -6.67
CA ASP A 329 -9.20 29.38 -5.27
C ASP A 329 -8.22 28.74 -4.26
N SER A 330 -6.94 28.64 -4.61
CA SER A 330 -5.96 27.81 -3.92
C SER A 330 -4.85 28.62 -3.24
N LYS A 331 -4.19 28.01 -2.26
CA LYS A 331 -3.03 28.57 -1.55
C LYS A 331 -1.81 27.67 -1.70
N ILE A 332 -0.71 28.24 -2.18
CA ILE A 332 0.57 27.55 -2.34
C ILE A 332 1.60 28.28 -1.49
N ASN A 333 2.08 27.63 -0.43
CA ASN A 333 3.08 28.18 0.49
C ASN A 333 4.38 27.37 0.36
N ILE A 334 5.46 28.02 -0.03
CA ILE A 334 6.74 27.33 -0.27
C ILE A 334 7.90 28.03 0.44
N GLY A 335 8.94 27.29 0.78
CA GLY A 335 10.22 27.84 1.16
C GLY A 335 10.93 28.44 -0.07
N ASN A 336 11.72 27.64 -0.75
CA ASN A 336 12.34 28.01 -2.02
C ASN A 336 11.61 27.30 -3.17
N GLY A 337 11.44 27.96 -4.30
CA GLY A 337 10.81 27.43 -5.52
C GLY A 337 11.82 27.24 -6.66
N TYR A 338 11.85 26.04 -7.26
CA TYR A 338 12.64 25.74 -8.45
C TYR A 338 11.71 25.14 -9.50
N ILE A 339 11.34 25.92 -10.51
CA ILE A 339 10.34 25.54 -11.50
C ILE A 339 10.96 25.56 -12.89
N GLY A 340 10.98 24.45 -13.60
CA GLY A 340 11.57 24.32 -14.92
C GLY A 340 13.11 24.42 -14.89
N GLY A 341 13.77 23.65 -14.03
CA GLY A 341 15.22 23.74 -13.84
C GLY A 341 16.07 22.94 -14.84
N GLY A 342 15.48 22.01 -15.59
CA GLY A 342 16.21 21.19 -16.56
C GLY A 342 16.39 21.88 -17.92
N GLU A 343 17.35 21.39 -18.71
CA GLU A 343 17.52 21.82 -20.09
C GLU A 343 16.27 21.53 -20.92
N LYS A 344 15.75 22.45 -21.71
CA LYS A 344 14.52 22.37 -22.51
C LYS A 344 13.28 22.04 -21.69
N ALA A 345 13.28 22.30 -20.40
CA ALA A 345 12.10 22.09 -19.58
C ALA A 345 10.99 23.07 -19.97
N GLN A 346 9.75 22.59 -19.92
CA GLN A 346 8.55 23.38 -20.22
C GLN A 346 7.67 23.45 -18.98
N THR A 347 7.28 24.65 -18.57
CA THR A 347 6.44 24.82 -17.38
C THR A 347 5.33 25.82 -17.66
N VAL A 348 4.11 25.46 -17.33
CA VAL A 348 2.95 26.34 -17.32
C VAL A 348 2.43 26.43 -15.90
N LEU A 349 2.31 27.64 -15.36
CA LEU A 349 1.72 27.90 -14.05
C LEU A 349 0.56 28.88 -14.21
N THR A 350 -0.64 28.41 -13.91
CA THR A 350 -1.87 29.21 -13.91
C THR A 350 -2.39 29.39 -12.48
N LEU A 351 -2.62 30.62 -12.07
CA LEU A 351 -3.16 30.99 -10.76
C LEU A 351 -4.45 31.82 -10.93
N LYS A 352 -5.58 31.17 -10.85
CA LYS A 352 -6.88 31.86 -10.88
C LYS A 352 -7.43 31.99 -9.46
N ASP A 353 -7.63 33.22 -9.00
CA ASP A 353 -8.09 33.53 -7.63
C ASP A 353 -7.26 32.81 -6.56
N SER A 354 -5.99 32.59 -6.86
CA SER A 354 -5.04 31.78 -6.08
C SER A 354 -3.83 32.59 -5.66
N ALA A 355 -3.17 32.16 -4.61
CA ALA A 355 -1.96 32.82 -4.11
C ALA A 355 -0.79 31.83 -4.01
N LEU A 356 0.36 32.26 -4.54
CA LEU A 356 1.66 31.62 -4.28
C LEU A 356 2.47 32.53 -3.40
N ALA A 357 2.83 32.06 -2.21
CA ALA A 357 3.69 32.75 -1.25
C ALA A 357 4.97 31.95 -1.03
N ALA A 358 6.10 32.62 -1.19
CA ALA A 358 7.41 32.03 -0.91
C ALA A 358 8.11 32.79 0.22
N THR A 359 8.79 32.07 1.10
CA THR A 359 9.63 32.67 2.14
C THR A 359 11.09 32.81 1.70
N GLY A 360 11.50 32.13 0.65
CA GLY A 360 12.80 32.19 0.02
C GLY A 360 12.73 32.57 -1.46
N ASP A 361 13.72 32.15 -2.23
CA ASP A 361 13.85 32.46 -3.63
C ASP A 361 12.90 31.59 -4.49
N VAL A 362 12.28 32.20 -5.52
CA VAL A 362 11.54 31.48 -6.55
C VAL A 362 12.28 31.66 -7.88
N ILE A 363 12.81 30.59 -8.39
CA ILE A 363 13.58 30.55 -9.62
C ILE A 363 12.80 29.75 -10.66
N MET A 364 12.54 30.38 -11.81
CA MET A 364 11.81 29.79 -12.92
C MET A 364 12.69 29.78 -14.18
N GLY A 365 12.73 28.67 -14.90
CA GLY A 365 13.38 28.57 -16.19
C GLY A 365 14.91 28.68 -16.15
N GLN A 366 15.59 27.95 -15.23
CA GLN A 366 17.06 28.01 -15.09
C GLN A 366 17.84 27.26 -16.17
N GLY A 367 17.26 26.27 -16.81
CA GLY A 367 17.95 25.48 -17.83
C GLY A 367 18.11 26.24 -19.14
N GLN A 368 18.93 25.70 -20.05
CA GLN A 368 19.04 26.22 -21.41
C GLN A 368 17.74 25.88 -22.19
N GLU A 369 17.29 26.81 -23.04
CA GLU A 369 16.10 26.64 -23.89
C GLU A 369 14.81 26.31 -23.10
N THR A 370 14.71 26.75 -21.86
CA THR A 370 13.50 26.56 -21.03
C THR A 370 12.39 27.50 -21.47
N GLN A 371 11.14 27.03 -21.36
CA GLN A 371 9.95 27.85 -21.53
C GLN A 371 9.13 27.83 -20.26
N THR A 372 8.79 29.03 -19.74
CA THR A 372 7.95 29.17 -18.55
C THR A 372 6.88 30.20 -18.80
N ASP A 373 5.62 29.78 -18.73
CA ASP A 373 4.44 30.62 -18.90
C ASP A 373 3.76 30.80 -17.51
N LEU A 374 3.56 32.04 -17.09
CA LEU A 374 2.88 32.39 -15.86
C LEU A 374 1.62 33.21 -16.20
N THR A 375 0.47 32.76 -15.75
CA THR A 375 -0.81 33.45 -15.97
C THR A 375 -1.56 33.65 -14.64
#